data_be13e0eeada38d472b623c8aaa36be59
#
_entry.id   be13e0eeada38d472b623c8aaa36be59
#
_cell.length_a   1.000
_cell.length_b   1.000
_cell.length_c   1.000
_cell.angle_alpha   90.00
_cell.angle_beta   90.00
_cell.angle_gamma   90.00
#
_symmetry.space_group_name_H-M   'P 1'
#
loop_
_entity.id
_entity.type
_entity.pdbx_description
1 polymer ?
#
loop_
_entity_poly.entity_id
_entity_poly.type
_entity_poly.pdbx_seq_one_letter_code
_entity_poly.pdbx_strand_id
1 'polypeptide(L)'
;MFLEDMTNNNKKAFRRLGITFFVVFLMALIDMVAFILTDSKTVFKVVAGGETEISGKLADPIDPYELRPLPDQSGGPLAGRDLNHLLVYSPENRHYAIQFTGVNGRIWRGILKTEPFAAPADLAFQVMRKGKPEEPRPIIYHVFIYPDEASYRRSYLSLTKRWTGIDPLWTPLVLLPLGMLIFWVGFRVARQEESDLQAGSLGQIYKLVKQKERWEVVFGLGSQQGVRPGDTLLILDSRHQAVGEIVAGDVAADYTTATVDRQAPIRADYLIAQVERAAEPSKPSAMTSD
;
A
#
# COMPACT_ATOMS: atom_id res chain seq x y z
N MET A 1 5.58 36.47 8.02
CA MET A 1 6.98 36.03 7.77
C MET A 1 7.37 34.78 8.56
N PHE A 2 7.22 34.68 9.92
CA PHE A 2 7.60 33.49 10.69
C PHE A 2 6.64 32.30 10.52
N LEU A 3 5.35 32.53 10.35
CA LEU A 3 4.34 31.48 10.14
C LEU A 3 4.36 30.87 8.72
N GLU A 4 4.71 31.65 7.71
CA GLU A 4 4.84 31.18 6.33
C GLU A 4 6.03 30.23 6.11
N ASP A 5 7.16 30.50 6.76
CA ASP A 5 8.32 29.61 6.71
C ASP A 5 8.04 28.27 7.38
N MET A 6 7.23 28.23 8.45
CA MET A 6 6.78 27.00 9.08
C MET A 6 5.87 26.17 8.19
N THR A 7 4.95 26.78 7.45
CA THR A 7 4.03 26.06 6.54
C THR A 7 4.77 25.48 5.34
N ASN A 8 5.70 26.21 4.76
CA ASN A 8 6.49 25.73 3.61
C ASN A 8 7.47 24.59 3.99
N ASN A 9 8.08 24.67 5.18
CA ASN A 9 8.90 23.59 5.70
C ASN A 9 8.09 22.32 6.01
N ASN A 10 6.88 22.46 6.54
CA ASN A 10 5.98 21.35 6.81
C ASN A 10 5.51 20.67 5.52
N LYS A 11 5.21 21.42 4.45
CA LYS A 11 4.88 20.88 3.13
C LYS A 11 6.01 20.04 2.53
N LYS A 12 7.23 20.58 2.57
CA LYS A 12 8.43 19.87 2.09
C LYS A 12 8.67 18.59 2.90
N ALA A 13 8.48 18.65 4.23
CA ALA A 13 8.59 17.49 5.11
C ALA A 13 7.52 16.43 4.77
N PHE A 14 6.26 16.85 4.59
CA PHE A 14 5.15 15.94 4.26
C PHE A 14 5.32 15.28 2.89
N ARG A 15 5.77 16.05 1.88
CA ARG A 15 6.09 15.50 0.55
C ARG A 15 7.22 14.47 0.62
N ARG A 16 8.28 14.74 1.40
CA ARG A 16 9.37 13.79 1.62
C ARG A 16 8.89 12.54 2.33
N LEU A 17 8.07 12.69 3.37
CA LEU A 17 7.45 11.57 4.09
C LEU A 17 6.63 10.68 3.15
N GLY A 18 5.78 11.28 2.31
CA GLY A 18 4.97 10.54 1.32
C GLY A 18 5.81 9.78 0.30
N ILE A 19 6.88 10.40 -0.22
CA ILE A 19 7.80 9.75 -1.16
C ILE A 19 8.54 8.60 -0.46
N THR A 20 9.07 8.82 0.75
CA THR A 20 9.77 7.77 1.51
C THR A 20 8.84 6.61 1.81
N PHE A 21 7.61 6.90 2.25
CA PHE A 21 6.61 5.87 2.50
C PHE A 21 6.29 5.05 1.23
N PHE A 22 6.11 5.72 0.10
CA PHE A 22 5.85 5.06 -1.19
C PHE A 22 7.00 4.12 -1.60
N VAL A 23 8.24 4.56 -1.42
CA VAL A 23 9.43 3.72 -1.69
C VAL A 23 9.46 2.50 -0.78
N VAL A 24 9.22 2.67 0.52
CA VAL A 24 9.17 1.55 1.49
C VAL A 24 8.05 0.58 1.14
N PHE A 25 6.87 1.08 0.79
CA PHE A 25 5.74 0.26 0.36
C PHE A 25 6.05 -0.55 -0.92
N LEU A 26 6.68 0.09 -1.90
CA LEU A 26 7.10 -0.58 -3.14
C LEU A 26 8.13 -1.68 -2.87
N MET A 27 9.11 -1.42 -1.99
CA MET A 27 10.09 -2.42 -1.58
C MET A 27 9.42 -3.60 -0.86
N ALA A 28 8.42 -3.35 0.00
CA ALA A 28 7.66 -4.40 0.66
C ALA A 28 6.85 -5.25 -0.34
N LEU A 29 6.28 -4.65 -1.38
CA LEU A 29 5.60 -5.38 -2.46
C LEU A 29 6.58 -6.25 -3.25
N ILE A 30 7.75 -5.73 -3.60
CA ILE A 30 8.79 -6.51 -4.30
C ILE A 30 9.23 -7.70 -3.44
N ASP A 31 9.44 -7.48 -2.15
CA ASP A 31 9.84 -8.53 -1.20
C ASP A 31 8.75 -9.62 -1.06
N MET A 32 7.48 -9.22 -1.00
CA MET A 32 6.34 -10.14 -1.02
C MET A 32 6.28 -10.97 -2.30
N VAL A 33 6.44 -10.33 -3.47
CA VAL A 33 6.44 -11.04 -4.76
C VAL A 33 7.62 -12.01 -4.85
N ALA A 34 8.81 -11.59 -4.45
CA ALA A 34 9.99 -12.46 -4.40
C ALA A 34 9.75 -13.67 -3.49
N PHE A 35 9.11 -13.47 -2.33
CA PHE A 35 8.74 -14.55 -1.42
C PHE A 35 7.77 -15.53 -2.09
N ILE A 36 6.68 -15.05 -2.71
CA ILE A 36 5.68 -15.92 -3.38
C ILE A 36 6.31 -16.73 -4.53
N LEU A 37 7.21 -16.12 -5.29
CA LEU A 37 7.87 -16.79 -6.43
C LEU A 37 8.90 -17.84 -5.99
N THR A 38 9.47 -17.67 -4.81
CA THR A 38 10.55 -18.58 -4.31
C THR A 38 10.06 -19.59 -3.30
N ASP A 39 8.85 -19.40 -2.74
CA ASP A 39 8.27 -20.34 -1.78
C ASP A 39 7.70 -21.55 -2.52
N SER A 40 8.57 -22.55 -2.74
CA SER A 40 8.17 -23.79 -3.40
C SER A 40 7.34 -24.64 -2.45
N LYS A 41 6.16 -25.05 -2.89
CA LYS A 41 5.26 -25.95 -2.14
C LYS A 41 5.83 -27.35 -1.91
N THR A 42 6.97 -27.65 -2.49
CA THR A 42 7.68 -28.93 -2.35
C THR A 42 8.93 -28.84 -1.49
N VAL A 43 9.23 -27.65 -0.94
CA VAL A 43 10.43 -27.43 -0.12
C VAL A 43 10.01 -27.03 1.28
N PHE A 44 10.38 -27.83 2.27
CA PHE A 44 10.13 -27.58 3.67
C PHE A 44 11.44 -27.21 4.36
N LYS A 45 11.37 -26.19 5.20
CA LYS A 45 12.51 -25.68 5.95
C LYS A 45 12.20 -25.79 7.44
N VAL A 46 13.13 -26.36 8.20
CA VAL A 46 12.95 -26.59 9.63
C VAL A 46 14.28 -26.44 10.36
N VAL A 47 14.22 -26.04 11.62
CA VAL A 47 15.40 -25.99 12.53
C VAL A 47 15.53 -27.33 13.24
N ALA A 48 16.75 -27.76 13.51
CA ALA A 48 17.02 -29.00 14.29
C ALA A 48 16.30 -28.94 15.65
N GLY A 49 15.59 -30.00 16.00
CA GLY A 49 14.72 -30.06 17.18
C GLY A 49 13.38 -29.30 17.04
N GLY A 50 13.11 -28.70 15.89
CA GLY A 50 11.88 -28.00 15.65
C GLY A 50 10.76 -28.86 15.06
N GLU A 51 9.55 -28.29 15.10
CA GLU A 51 8.36 -28.86 14.48
C GLU A 51 7.79 -27.83 13.49
N THR A 52 7.30 -28.31 12.34
CA THR A 52 6.65 -27.43 11.36
C THR A 52 5.48 -28.17 10.70
N GLU A 53 4.40 -27.42 10.46
CA GLU A 53 3.30 -27.93 9.66
C GLU A 53 3.70 -27.99 8.19
N ILE A 54 3.45 -29.12 7.56
CA ILE A 54 3.73 -29.36 6.16
C ILE A 54 2.48 -29.85 5.45
N SER A 55 2.38 -29.54 4.18
CA SER A 55 1.30 -30.02 3.33
C SER A 55 1.78 -30.27 1.93
N GLY A 56 1.17 -31.23 1.28
CA GLY A 56 1.52 -31.55 -0.10
C GLY A 56 0.37 -32.20 -0.85
N LYS A 57 0.67 -32.67 -2.04
CA LYS A 57 -0.31 -33.32 -2.91
C LYS A 57 0.06 -34.80 -3.10
N LEU A 58 -0.97 -35.62 -3.14
CA LEU A 58 -0.88 -36.99 -3.63
C LEU A 58 -1.12 -37.03 -5.14
N ALA A 59 -0.56 -37.97 -5.84
CA ALA A 59 -0.86 -38.16 -7.25
C ALA A 59 -2.33 -38.60 -7.41
N ASP A 60 -2.78 -39.53 -6.59
CA ASP A 60 -4.17 -40.00 -6.59
C ASP A 60 -4.98 -39.43 -5.38
N PRO A 61 -6.23 -39.07 -5.60
CA PRO A 61 -7.10 -38.67 -4.49
C PRO A 61 -7.40 -39.86 -3.57
N ILE A 62 -7.54 -39.59 -2.28
CA ILE A 62 -8.07 -40.57 -1.32
C ILE A 62 -9.59 -40.40 -1.27
N ASP A 63 -10.31 -41.53 -1.40
CA ASP A 63 -11.75 -41.53 -1.31
C ASP A 63 -12.19 -41.15 0.12
N PRO A 64 -13.13 -40.21 0.29
CA PRO A 64 -13.68 -39.89 1.61
C PRO A 64 -14.22 -41.11 2.40
N TYR A 65 -14.66 -42.16 1.72
CA TYR A 65 -15.10 -43.39 2.37
C TYR A 65 -13.97 -44.17 3.05
N GLU A 66 -12.75 -44.08 2.57
CA GLU A 66 -11.59 -44.70 3.18
C GLU A 66 -11.11 -43.95 4.43
N LEU A 67 -11.51 -42.71 4.58
CA LEU A 67 -11.28 -41.88 5.76
C LEU A 67 -12.30 -42.14 6.88
N ARG A 68 -13.28 -43.06 6.68
CA ARG A 68 -14.23 -43.42 7.73
C ARG A 68 -13.51 -44.00 8.94
N PRO A 69 -13.89 -43.59 10.16
CA PRO A 69 -13.31 -44.19 11.35
C PRO A 69 -13.60 -45.67 11.36
N LEU A 70 -12.60 -46.45 11.74
CA LEU A 70 -12.83 -47.81 12.19
C LEU A 70 -13.89 -47.78 13.31
N PRO A 71 -14.81 -48.77 13.40
CA PRO A 71 -15.97 -48.71 14.28
C PRO A 71 -15.67 -48.46 15.75
N ASP A 72 -14.44 -48.67 16.20
CA ASP A 72 -13.99 -48.45 17.59
C ASP A 72 -13.53 -47.01 17.92
N GLN A 73 -13.52 -46.09 16.96
CA GLN A 73 -13.08 -44.71 17.18
C GLN A 73 -14.25 -43.71 17.02
N SER A 74 -15.27 -43.90 17.85
CA SER A 74 -16.41 -42.97 17.90
C SER A 74 -16.04 -41.67 18.56
N GLY A 75 -16.15 -40.58 17.80
CA GLY A 75 -16.32 -39.25 18.34
C GLY A 75 -15.12 -38.32 18.27
N GLY A 76 -15.07 -37.51 17.20
CA GLY A 76 -14.26 -36.31 17.11
C GLY A 76 -14.07 -35.84 15.67
N PRO A 77 -13.90 -34.54 15.40
CA PRO A 77 -13.60 -34.06 14.06
C PRO A 77 -12.31 -34.70 13.54
N LEU A 78 -12.23 -34.91 12.23
CA LEU A 78 -11.10 -35.53 11.50
C LEU A 78 -9.74 -34.80 11.70
N ALA A 79 -9.75 -33.64 12.32
CA ALA A 79 -8.57 -32.90 12.71
C ALA A 79 -7.92 -33.54 13.95
N GLY A 80 -6.76 -34.15 13.74
CA GLY A 80 -5.94 -34.72 14.82
C GLY A 80 -5.85 -36.26 14.82
N ARG A 81 -6.43 -36.97 13.85
CA ARG A 81 -6.27 -38.43 13.73
C ARG A 81 -4.91 -38.74 13.12
N ASP A 82 -4.25 -39.74 13.72
CA ASP A 82 -3.04 -40.32 13.16
C ASP A 82 -3.39 -41.09 11.87
N LEU A 83 -2.99 -40.53 10.73
CA LEU A 83 -3.19 -41.11 9.40
C LEU A 83 -2.01 -41.93 8.90
N ASN A 84 -1.04 -42.25 9.77
CA ASN A 84 0.14 -43.04 9.42
C ASN A 84 -0.22 -44.48 8.99
N HIS A 85 -1.44 -44.91 9.25
CA HIS A 85 -1.96 -46.17 8.74
C HIS A 85 -2.32 -46.12 7.25
N LEU A 86 -2.62 -44.94 6.68
CA LEU A 86 -2.99 -44.73 5.28
C LEU A 86 -1.88 -44.18 4.41
N LEU A 87 -1.01 -43.36 5.00
CA LEU A 87 0.07 -42.65 4.33
C LEU A 87 1.43 -43.11 4.88
N VAL A 88 2.40 -43.20 3.99
CA VAL A 88 3.79 -43.49 4.33
C VAL A 88 4.67 -42.54 3.53
N TYR A 89 5.80 -42.18 4.07
CA TYR A 89 6.84 -41.42 3.34
C TYR A 89 8.08 -42.31 3.14
N SER A 90 8.76 -42.08 2.02
CA SER A 90 9.95 -42.84 1.66
C SER A 90 11.00 -41.89 1.05
N PRO A 91 12.30 -42.06 1.37
CA PRO A 91 12.83 -42.99 2.37
C PRO A 91 12.55 -42.52 3.82
N GLU A 92 12.36 -43.48 4.70
CA GLU A 92 12.38 -43.19 6.14
C GLU A 92 13.78 -42.73 6.54
N ASN A 93 13.85 -41.68 7.36
CA ASN A 93 15.11 -41.10 7.80
C ASN A 93 15.11 -40.94 9.33
N ARG A 94 16.28 -41.08 9.94
CA ARG A 94 16.44 -40.90 11.38
C ARG A 94 16.41 -39.44 11.83
N HIS A 95 16.67 -38.50 10.90
CA HIS A 95 16.78 -37.08 11.24
C HIS A 95 15.45 -36.39 11.33
N TYR A 96 14.39 -36.95 10.77
CA TYR A 96 13.05 -36.40 10.85
C TYR A 96 11.97 -37.48 10.85
N ALA A 97 10.81 -37.11 11.39
CA ALA A 97 9.60 -37.93 11.35
C ALA A 97 8.44 -37.07 10.85
N ILE A 98 7.55 -37.68 10.07
CA ILE A 98 6.34 -37.03 9.60
C ILE A 98 5.15 -37.72 10.23
N GLN A 99 4.34 -36.94 10.95
CA GLN A 99 3.06 -37.38 11.51
C GLN A 99 1.94 -36.80 10.66
N PHE A 100 1.21 -37.62 9.91
CA PHE A 100 0.11 -37.17 9.08
C PHE A 100 -1.11 -36.86 9.94
N THR A 101 -1.64 -35.63 9.81
CA THR A 101 -2.74 -35.11 10.63
C THR A 101 -4.04 -34.93 9.86
N GLY A 102 -3.99 -34.89 8.52
CA GLY A 102 -5.18 -34.67 7.70
C GLY A 102 -4.98 -35.01 6.23
N VAL A 103 -6.08 -35.40 5.59
CA VAL A 103 -6.16 -35.56 4.13
C VAL A 103 -7.48 -34.99 3.66
N ASN A 104 -7.42 -34.26 2.55
CA ASN A 104 -8.62 -33.75 1.86
C ASN A 104 -8.41 -33.94 0.34
N GLY A 105 -9.06 -34.99 -0.20
CA GLY A 105 -8.86 -35.40 -1.58
C GLY A 105 -7.41 -35.74 -1.91
N ARG A 106 -6.74 -34.87 -2.64
CA ARG A 106 -5.32 -35.01 -2.97
C ARG A 106 -4.36 -34.30 -2.02
N ILE A 107 -4.87 -33.47 -1.12
CA ILE A 107 -4.03 -32.66 -0.24
C ILE A 107 -3.84 -33.40 1.09
N TRP A 108 -2.61 -33.72 1.42
CA TRP A 108 -2.25 -34.23 2.73
C TRP A 108 -1.67 -33.11 3.62
N ARG A 109 -1.83 -33.24 4.92
CA ARG A 109 -1.22 -32.38 5.93
C ARG A 109 -0.54 -33.24 6.97
N GLY A 110 0.53 -32.72 7.55
CA GLY A 110 1.28 -33.39 8.59
C GLY A 110 2.15 -32.42 9.37
N ILE A 111 2.70 -32.93 10.45
CA ILE A 111 3.68 -32.26 11.28
C ILE A 111 5.03 -32.95 11.03
N LEU A 112 6.00 -32.18 10.54
CA LEU A 112 7.38 -32.60 10.40
C LEU A 112 8.11 -32.28 11.71
N LYS A 113 8.66 -33.28 12.35
CA LYS A 113 9.48 -33.17 13.57
C LYS A 113 10.91 -33.57 13.25
N THR A 114 11.87 -32.78 13.70
CA THR A 114 13.30 -33.07 13.51
C THR A 114 13.94 -33.40 14.86
N GLU A 115 14.98 -34.26 14.82
CA GLU A 115 15.77 -34.54 16.03
C GLU A 115 16.57 -33.28 16.46
N PRO A 116 16.78 -33.10 17.80
CA PRO A 116 17.50 -31.92 18.32
C PRO A 116 18.93 -31.76 17.82
N PHE A 117 19.57 -32.88 17.46
CA PHE A 117 20.96 -32.94 17.00
C PHE A 117 21.06 -33.33 15.51
N ALA A 118 19.99 -33.18 14.77
CA ALA A 118 20.03 -33.45 13.34
C ALA A 118 21.10 -32.60 12.66
N ALA A 119 22.00 -33.25 11.92
CA ALA A 119 22.98 -32.51 11.11
C ALA A 119 22.28 -31.70 10.04
N PRO A 120 22.87 -30.54 9.62
CA PRO A 120 22.37 -29.82 8.48
C PRO A 120 22.31 -30.71 7.26
N ALA A 121 21.12 -30.83 6.65
CA ALA A 121 20.90 -31.78 5.56
C ALA A 121 19.86 -31.24 4.57
N ASP A 122 20.03 -31.63 3.32
CA ASP A 122 19.00 -31.55 2.27
C ASP A 122 18.56 -33.00 1.99
N LEU A 123 17.34 -33.29 2.38
CA LEU A 123 16.78 -34.64 2.32
C LEU A 123 15.55 -34.64 1.44
N ALA A 124 15.49 -35.58 0.52
CA ALA A 124 14.33 -35.75 -0.35
C ALA A 124 13.45 -36.91 0.14
N PHE A 125 12.14 -36.72 0.07
CA PHE A 125 11.17 -37.77 0.36
C PHE A 125 9.97 -37.69 -0.59
N GLN A 126 9.24 -38.76 -0.67
CA GLN A 126 7.96 -38.86 -1.36
C GLN A 126 6.89 -39.36 -0.39
N VAL A 127 5.67 -38.91 -0.56
CA VAL A 127 4.52 -39.37 0.23
C VAL A 127 3.69 -40.28 -0.68
N MET A 128 3.46 -41.49 -0.18
CA MET A 128 2.74 -42.52 -0.89
C MET A 128 1.59 -43.06 -0.04
N ARG A 129 0.65 -43.69 -0.72
CA ARG A 129 -0.43 -44.42 -0.08
C ARG A 129 0.06 -45.84 0.27
N LYS A 130 -0.14 -46.24 1.54
CA LYS A 130 0.24 -47.56 2.02
C LYS A 130 -0.49 -48.65 1.24
N GLY A 131 0.25 -49.67 0.76
CA GLY A 131 -0.32 -50.80 0.04
C GLY A 131 -0.62 -50.56 -1.44
N LYS A 132 -0.33 -49.34 -1.99
CA LYS A 132 -0.34 -49.11 -3.44
C LYS A 132 1.07 -49.24 -4.03
N PRO A 133 1.17 -49.68 -5.30
CA PRO A 133 2.46 -49.69 -6.01
C PRO A 133 3.01 -48.28 -6.14
N GLU A 134 4.34 -48.19 -6.30
CA GLU A 134 5.05 -46.95 -6.50
C GLU A 134 4.54 -46.22 -7.75
N GLU A 135 4.28 -44.94 -7.58
CA GLU A 135 3.69 -44.12 -8.65
C GLU A 135 4.71 -43.88 -9.77
N PRO A 136 4.29 -43.88 -11.05
CA PRO A 136 5.21 -43.70 -12.19
C PRO A 136 5.81 -42.28 -12.23
N ARG A 137 5.21 -41.29 -11.51
CA ARG A 137 5.68 -39.91 -11.38
C ARG A 137 5.43 -39.38 -9.98
N PRO A 138 6.27 -39.77 -9.00
CA PRO A 138 6.11 -39.30 -7.64
C PRO A 138 6.42 -37.81 -7.50
N ILE A 139 5.68 -37.15 -6.61
CA ILE A 139 6.02 -35.77 -6.21
C ILE A 139 7.12 -35.86 -5.16
N ILE A 140 8.30 -35.31 -5.48
CA ILE A 140 9.43 -35.29 -4.57
C ILE A 140 9.38 -34.02 -3.74
N TYR A 141 9.48 -34.17 -2.44
CA TYR A 141 9.55 -33.11 -1.44
C TYR A 141 10.96 -33.03 -0.89
N HIS A 142 11.42 -31.82 -0.60
CA HIS A 142 12.73 -31.57 0.00
C HIS A 142 12.56 -31.02 1.42
N VAL A 143 13.35 -31.52 2.34
CA VAL A 143 13.46 -31.02 3.72
C VAL A 143 14.86 -30.48 3.93
N PHE A 144 14.94 -29.17 4.19
CA PHE A 144 16.18 -28.53 4.60
C PHE A 144 16.20 -28.37 6.11
N ILE A 145 17.12 -29.06 6.78
CA ILE A 145 17.33 -28.97 8.22
C ILE A 145 18.44 -27.97 8.49
N TYR A 146 18.14 -26.94 9.27
CA TYR A 146 19.09 -25.89 9.66
C TYR A 146 19.56 -26.12 11.10
N PRO A 147 20.86 -25.88 11.41
CA PRO A 147 21.38 -26.13 12.76
C PRO A 147 20.85 -25.13 13.80
N ASP A 148 20.50 -23.92 13.35
CA ASP A 148 20.05 -22.83 14.21
C ASP A 148 19.05 -21.91 13.50
N GLU A 149 18.35 -21.11 14.28
CA GLU A 149 17.36 -20.14 13.82
C GLU A 149 17.98 -19.05 12.93
N ALA A 150 19.24 -18.68 13.15
CA ALA A 150 19.89 -17.64 12.35
C ALA A 150 20.16 -18.13 10.93
N SER A 151 20.63 -19.38 10.78
CA SER A 151 20.83 -20.02 9.48
C SER A 151 19.52 -20.25 8.76
N TYR A 152 18.47 -20.67 9.47
CA TYR A 152 17.12 -20.80 8.96
C TYR A 152 16.59 -19.47 8.40
N ARG A 153 16.68 -18.37 9.17
CA ARG A 153 16.24 -17.03 8.70
C ARG A 153 17.05 -16.55 7.50
N ARG A 154 18.36 -16.79 7.47
CA ARG A 154 19.22 -16.43 6.34
C ARG A 154 18.87 -17.16 5.05
N SER A 155 18.23 -18.32 5.13
CA SER A 155 17.82 -19.12 3.96
C SER A 155 16.64 -18.52 3.17
N TYR A 156 15.94 -17.53 3.72
CA TYR A 156 14.87 -16.84 3.02
C TYR A 156 15.45 -15.71 2.15
N LEU A 157 14.94 -15.61 0.93
CA LEU A 157 15.24 -14.48 0.03
C LEU A 157 14.52 -13.20 0.47
N SER A 158 13.36 -13.34 1.10
CA SER A 158 12.63 -12.22 1.64
C SER A 158 13.40 -11.51 2.74
N LEU A 159 13.61 -10.22 2.59
CA LEU A 159 14.26 -9.36 3.58
C LEU A 159 13.41 -9.26 4.85
N THR A 160 12.11 -9.12 4.70
CA THR A 160 11.18 -9.03 5.84
C THR A 160 11.25 -10.29 6.70
N LYS A 161 11.11 -11.48 6.09
CA LYS A 161 11.17 -12.74 6.85
C LYS A 161 12.53 -12.99 7.48
N ARG A 162 13.59 -12.60 6.78
CA ARG A 162 14.97 -12.73 7.26
C ARG A 162 15.27 -11.89 8.49
N TRP A 163 14.74 -10.65 8.55
CA TRP A 163 15.07 -9.70 9.60
C TRP A 163 14.08 -9.72 10.77
N THR A 164 12.81 -9.84 10.47
CA THR A 164 11.74 -9.78 11.49
C THR A 164 11.17 -11.13 11.86
N GLY A 165 11.34 -12.16 11.00
CA GLY A 165 10.66 -13.45 11.14
C GLY A 165 9.18 -13.42 10.73
N ILE A 166 8.65 -12.24 10.40
CA ILE A 166 7.25 -12.06 10.01
C ILE A 166 7.07 -12.48 8.56
N ASP A 167 5.94 -13.11 8.26
CA ASP A 167 5.59 -13.46 6.89
C ASP A 167 5.42 -12.18 6.03
N PRO A 168 6.13 -12.08 4.89
CA PRO A 168 6.09 -10.91 4.01
C PRO A 168 4.70 -10.54 3.49
N LEU A 169 3.76 -11.47 3.50
CA LEU A 169 2.36 -11.22 3.12
C LEU A 169 1.68 -10.18 4.03
N TRP A 170 2.06 -10.13 5.30
CA TRP A 170 1.49 -9.18 6.26
C TRP A 170 2.02 -7.76 6.11
N THR A 171 3.22 -7.60 5.59
CA THR A 171 3.89 -6.29 5.52
C THR A 171 3.11 -5.27 4.67
N PRO A 172 2.74 -5.54 3.41
CA PRO A 172 1.95 -4.60 2.63
C PRO A 172 0.52 -4.43 3.18
N LEU A 173 -0.05 -5.46 3.82
CA LEU A 173 -1.37 -5.39 4.43
C LEU A 173 -1.42 -4.38 5.59
N VAL A 174 -0.35 -4.28 6.39
CA VAL A 174 -0.23 -3.29 7.47
C VAL A 174 0.14 -1.91 6.92
N LEU A 175 1.02 -1.84 5.92
CA LEU A 175 1.45 -0.57 5.33
C LEU A 175 0.33 0.12 4.55
N LEU A 176 -0.59 -0.62 3.91
CA LEU A 176 -1.65 -0.05 3.09
C LEU A 176 -2.57 0.91 3.87
N PRO A 177 -3.17 0.55 5.02
CA PRO A 177 -3.99 1.48 5.79
C PRO A 177 -3.19 2.67 6.33
N LEU A 178 -1.91 2.48 6.67
CA LEU A 178 -1.03 3.56 7.09
C LEU A 178 -0.80 4.56 5.94
N GLY A 179 -0.60 4.06 4.72
CA GLY A 179 -0.49 4.89 3.52
C GLY A 179 -1.76 5.68 3.21
N MET A 180 -2.91 5.03 3.34
CA MET A 180 -4.21 5.69 3.20
C MET A 180 -4.39 6.82 4.23
N LEU A 181 -3.96 6.60 5.47
CA LEU A 181 -4.02 7.61 6.52
C LEU A 181 -3.13 8.82 6.19
N ILE A 182 -1.88 8.57 5.76
CA ILE A 182 -0.95 9.63 5.36
C ILE A 182 -1.54 10.43 4.18
N PHE A 183 -2.08 9.74 3.18
CA PHE A 183 -2.71 10.38 2.03
C PHE A 183 -3.93 11.22 2.44
N TRP A 184 -4.79 10.66 3.31
CA TRP A 184 -5.98 11.36 3.81
C TRP A 184 -5.64 12.63 4.59
N VAL A 185 -4.65 12.57 5.49
CA VAL A 185 -4.15 13.74 6.22
C VAL A 185 -3.58 14.78 5.26
N GLY A 186 -2.76 14.36 4.29
CA GLY A 186 -2.20 15.24 3.26
C GLY A 186 -3.28 15.94 2.44
N PHE A 187 -4.31 15.21 2.04
CA PHE A 187 -5.44 15.75 1.29
C PHE A 187 -6.25 16.75 2.12
N ARG A 188 -6.44 16.46 3.42
CA ARG A 188 -7.16 17.35 4.32
C ARG A 188 -6.41 18.67 4.56
N VAL A 189 -5.08 18.61 4.72
CA VAL A 189 -4.24 19.80 4.85
C VAL A 189 -4.26 20.63 3.56
N ALA A 190 -4.17 20.01 2.40
CA ALA A 190 -4.23 20.71 1.11
C ALA A 190 -5.57 21.43 0.89
N ARG A 191 -6.70 20.78 1.23
CA ARG A 191 -8.03 21.42 1.17
C ARG A 191 -8.19 22.59 2.14
N GLN A 192 -7.66 22.49 3.32
CA GLN A 192 -7.75 23.54 4.33
C GLN A 192 -7.02 24.80 3.85
N GLU A 193 -5.87 24.65 3.22
CA GLU A 193 -5.10 25.75 2.65
C GLU A 193 -5.84 26.45 1.49
N GLU A 194 -6.47 25.69 0.61
CA GLU A 194 -7.29 26.24 -0.46
C GLU A 194 -8.48 27.04 0.08
N SER A 195 -9.12 26.51 1.12
CA SER A 195 -10.21 27.19 1.83
C SER A 195 -9.75 28.50 2.49
N ASP A 196 -8.57 28.50 3.12
CA ASP A 196 -8.01 29.68 3.79
C ASP A 196 -7.62 30.78 2.77
N LEU A 197 -7.07 30.38 1.61
CA LEU A 197 -6.79 31.32 0.51
C LEU A 197 -8.07 31.94 -0.04
N GLN A 198 -9.10 31.12 -0.26
CA GLN A 198 -10.40 31.62 -0.74
C GLN A 198 -11.09 32.54 0.27
N ALA A 199 -11.00 32.22 1.56
CA ALA A 199 -11.53 33.10 2.62
C ALA A 199 -10.79 34.46 2.68
N GLY A 200 -9.51 34.47 2.32
CA GLY A 200 -8.70 35.69 2.19
C GLY A 200 -8.88 36.45 0.87
N SER A 201 -9.86 36.07 0.04
CA SER A 201 -10.04 36.65 -1.32
C SER A 201 -8.78 36.53 -2.18
N LEU A 202 -8.00 35.47 -1.98
CA LEU A 202 -6.79 35.15 -2.72
C LEU A 202 -7.04 33.93 -3.61
N GLY A 203 -6.73 34.02 -4.89
CA GLY A 203 -6.83 32.93 -5.86
C GLY A 203 -5.47 32.47 -6.35
N GLN A 204 -5.25 31.14 -6.32
CA GLN A 204 -4.08 30.54 -6.96
C GLN A 204 -4.23 30.48 -8.47
N ILE A 205 -3.14 30.65 -9.19
CA ILE A 205 -3.10 30.42 -10.64
C ILE A 205 -3.02 28.94 -10.91
N TYR A 206 -4.09 28.36 -11.47
CA TYR A 206 -4.17 26.93 -11.83
C TYR A 206 -3.55 26.63 -13.19
N LYS A 207 -3.67 27.60 -14.12
CA LYS A 207 -3.23 27.40 -15.49
C LYS A 207 -2.69 28.70 -16.05
N LEU A 208 -1.54 28.62 -16.70
CA LEU A 208 -0.89 29.70 -17.40
C LEU A 208 -0.54 29.21 -18.80
N VAL A 209 -1.27 29.70 -19.81
CA VAL A 209 -1.08 29.29 -21.21
C VAL A 209 -0.54 30.46 -22.02
N LYS A 210 0.58 30.24 -22.67
CA LYS A 210 1.19 31.22 -23.54
C LYS A 210 0.52 31.19 -24.90
N GLN A 211 -0.18 32.25 -25.26
CA GLN A 211 -0.69 32.50 -26.61
C GLN A 211 0.29 33.36 -27.39
N LYS A 212 0.00 33.63 -28.69
CA LYS A 212 0.92 34.37 -29.57
C LYS A 212 1.30 35.74 -29.02
N GLU A 213 0.35 36.48 -28.46
CA GLU A 213 0.55 37.87 -27.99
C GLU A 213 0.19 38.08 -26.51
N ARG A 214 -0.46 37.12 -25.87
CA ARG A 214 -1.02 37.25 -24.51
C ARG A 214 -0.80 35.99 -23.71
N TRP A 215 -0.91 36.12 -22.39
CA TRP A 215 -1.07 35.01 -21.48
C TRP A 215 -2.54 34.81 -21.18
N GLU A 216 -3.03 33.58 -21.29
CA GLU A 216 -4.30 33.14 -20.73
C GLU A 216 -4.04 32.57 -19.33
N VAL A 217 -4.72 33.11 -18.35
CA VAL A 217 -4.55 32.82 -16.93
C VAL A 217 -5.86 32.33 -16.37
N VAL A 218 -5.85 31.16 -15.73
CA VAL A 218 -6.99 30.61 -14.99
C VAL A 218 -6.63 30.59 -13.51
N PHE A 219 -7.45 31.21 -12.68
CA PHE A 219 -7.20 31.33 -11.26
C PHE A 219 -8.45 31.04 -10.42
N GLY A 220 -8.26 30.60 -9.17
CA GLY A 220 -9.29 30.08 -8.27
C GLY A 220 -10.04 31.16 -7.48
N LEU A 221 -10.50 32.21 -8.17
CA LEU A 221 -11.51 33.17 -7.67
C LEU A 221 -12.62 33.24 -8.69
N GLY A 222 -13.86 33.08 -8.27
CA GLY A 222 -15.02 33.09 -9.14
C GLY A 222 -16.16 33.96 -8.60
N SER A 223 -17.34 33.78 -9.15
CA SER A 223 -18.53 34.51 -8.70
C SER A 223 -18.95 34.24 -7.29
N GLN A 224 -18.63 33.06 -6.73
CA GLN A 224 -18.86 32.71 -5.31
C GLN A 224 -18.02 33.57 -4.37
N GLN A 225 -16.85 34.02 -4.81
CA GLN A 225 -15.97 34.93 -4.07
C GLN A 225 -16.25 36.39 -4.41
N GLY A 226 -17.30 36.69 -5.18
CA GLY A 226 -17.73 38.05 -5.53
C GLY A 226 -17.08 38.66 -6.75
N VAL A 227 -16.25 37.92 -7.49
CA VAL A 227 -15.64 38.41 -8.76
C VAL A 227 -16.71 38.52 -9.84
N ARG A 228 -16.64 39.59 -10.59
CA ARG A 228 -17.52 39.83 -11.75
C ARG A 228 -16.70 40.02 -13.01
N PRO A 229 -17.24 39.70 -14.18
CA PRO A 229 -16.60 40.03 -15.45
C PRO A 229 -16.26 41.53 -15.52
N GLY A 230 -15.02 41.85 -15.88
CA GLY A 230 -14.52 43.23 -15.96
C GLY A 230 -13.93 43.77 -14.64
N ASP A 231 -13.98 43.04 -13.53
CA ASP A 231 -13.32 43.46 -12.29
C ASP A 231 -11.80 43.49 -12.47
N THR A 232 -11.17 44.53 -11.92
CA THR A 232 -9.71 44.63 -11.85
C THR A 232 -9.22 43.92 -10.56
N LEU A 233 -8.29 43.00 -10.73
CA LEU A 233 -7.69 42.18 -9.66
C LEU A 233 -6.19 42.46 -9.65
N LEU A 234 -5.57 42.31 -8.47
CA LEU A 234 -4.12 42.45 -8.27
C LEU A 234 -3.39 41.12 -8.47
N ILE A 235 -2.28 41.16 -9.17
CA ILE A 235 -1.33 40.06 -9.25
C ILE A 235 -0.34 40.25 -8.11
N LEU A 236 -0.25 39.28 -7.21
CA LEU A 236 0.68 39.30 -6.09
C LEU A 236 1.82 38.27 -6.32
N ASP A 237 3.02 38.67 -5.99
CA ASP A 237 4.16 37.75 -6.02
C ASP A 237 4.15 36.79 -4.80
N SER A 238 5.15 35.92 -4.72
CA SER A 238 5.34 34.99 -3.59
C SER A 238 5.58 35.67 -2.22
N ARG A 239 5.75 37.01 -2.21
CA ARG A 239 5.87 37.82 -0.99
C ARG A 239 4.61 38.66 -0.72
N HIS A 240 3.54 38.36 -1.42
CA HIS A 240 2.26 39.10 -1.39
C HIS A 240 2.40 40.59 -1.78
N GLN A 241 3.39 40.94 -2.57
CA GLN A 241 3.55 42.28 -3.12
C GLN A 241 2.85 42.38 -4.46
N ALA A 242 2.12 43.46 -4.69
CA ALA A 242 1.46 43.72 -5.96
C ALA A 242 2.51 43.95 -7.06
N VAL A 243 2.49 43.14 -8.11
CA VAL A 243 3.41 43.22 -9.24
C VAL A 243 2.70 43.59 -10.55
N GLY A 244 1.38 43.61 -10.53
CA GLY A 244 0.57 43.96 -11.69
C GLY A 244 -0.91 43.87 -11.44
N GLU A 245 -1.70 44.15 -12.47
CA GLU A 245 -3.15 44.06 -12.46
C GLU A 245 -3.63 43.13 -13.58
N ILE A 246 -4.77 42.49 -13.36
CA ILE A 246 -5.43 41.64 -14.34
C ILE A 246 -6.94 41.94 -14.35
N VAL A 247 -7.53 41.98 -15.53
CA VAL A 247 -8.97 42.19 -15.68
C VAL A 247 -9.67 40.86 -15.84
N ALA A 248 -10.66 40.58 -14.98
CA ALA A 248 -11.46 39.38 -15.04
C ALA A 248 -12.22 39.28 -16.37
N GLY A 249 -12.00 38.19 -17.09
CA GLY A 249 -12.73 37.88 -18.33
C GLY A 249 -13.96 37.02 -18.06
N ASP A 250 -13.89 35.75 -18.43
CA ASP A 250 -14.97 34.79 -18.17
C ASP A 250 -14.92 34.29 -16.71
N VAL A 251 -16.00 34.55 -15.97
CA VAL A 251 -16.12 34.22 -14.55
C VAL A 251 -17.08 33.05 -14.36
N ALA A 252 -16.57 31.94 -13.89
CA ALA A 252 -17.33 30.78 -13.44
C ALA A 252 -17.66 30.87 -11.93
N ALA A 253 -18.23 29.83 -11.37
CA ALA A 253 -18.60 29.82 -9.95
C ALA A 253 -17.37 29.87 -9.02
N ASP A 254 -16.31 29.12 -9.34
CA ASP A 254 -15.14 28.86 -8.52
C ASP A 254 -13.80 29.27 -9.16
N TYR A 255 -13.82 29.68 -10.42
CA TYR A 255 -12.62 30.14 -11.12
C TYR A 255 -12.95 31.27 -12.10
N THR A 256 -11.90 32.00 -12.51
CA THR A 256 -11.97 33.06 -13.53
C THR A 256 -10.87 32.86 -14.57
N THR A 257 -11.22 33.07 -15.81
CA THR A 257 -10.26 33.13 -16.93
C THR A 257 -10.03 34.58 -17.31
N ALA A 258 -8.77 34.96 -17.42
CA ALA A 258 -8.38 36.30 -17.80
C ALA A 258 -7.22 36.27 -18.79
N THR A 259 -7.02 37.38 -19.48
CA THR A 259 -5.90 37.56 -20.42
C THR A 259 -5.00 38.69 -19.96
N VAL A 260 -3.70 38.49 -20.00
CA VAL A 260 -2.69 39.49 -19.61
C VAL A 260 -1.68 39.65 -20.72
N ASP A 261 -1.13 40.86 -20.84
CA ASP A 261 -0.08 41.15 -21.82
C ASP A 261 1.11 40.18 -21.64
N ARG A 262 1.76 39.83 -22.72
CA ARG A 262 2.93 38.94 -22.74
C ARG A 262 4.09 39.49 -21.94
N GLN A 263 4.20 40.81 -21.78
CA GLN A 263 5.28 41.46 -21.02
C GLN A 263 5.02 41.48 -19.50
N ALA A 264 3.80 41.14 -19.05
CA ALA A 264 3.49 41.11 -17.63
C ALA A 264 4.33 40.07 -16.89
N PRO A 265 4.86 40.43 -15.73
CA PRO A 265 5.68 39.52 -14.92
C PRO A 265 4.75 38.55 -14.19
N ILE A 266 4.18 37.57 -14.92
CA ILE A 266 3.30 36.55 -14.31
C ILE A 266 3.97 35.20 -14.25
N ARG A 267 3.79 34.51 -13.14
CA ARG A 267 4.30 33.15 -12.87
C ARG A 267 3.21 32.27 -12.26
N ALA A 268 3.36 30.97 -12.37
CA ALA A 268 2.39 30.01 -11.84
C ALA A 268 2.31 29.97 -10.30
N ASP A 269 3.33 30.48 -9.61
CA ASP A 269 3.40 30.59 -8.15
C ASP A 269 2.86 31.91 -7.60
N TYR A 270 2.32 32.79 -8.48
CA TYR A 270 1.71 34.06 -8.09
C TYR A 270 0.25 33.86 -7.68
N LEU A 271 -0.24 34.79 -6.86
CA LEU A 271 -1.61 34.84 -6.38
C LEU A 271 -2.36 36.00 -7.03
N ILE A 272 -3.66 35.83 -7.16
CA ILE A 272 -4.57 36.90 -7.58
C ILE A 272 -5.39 37.35 -6.38
N ALA A 273 -5.42 38.64 -6.11
CA ALA A 273 -6.19 39.21 -5.02
C ALA A 273 -7.30 40.08 -5.54
N GLN A 274 -8.45 40.03 -4.92
CA GLN A 274 -9.52 40.99 -5.16
C GLN A 274 -9.15 42.30 -4.48
N VAL A 275 -9.24 43.39 -5.26
CA VAL A 275 -9.14 44.74 -4.69
C VAL A 275 -10.40 44.96 -3.83
N GLU A 276 -10.23 45.14 -2.54
CA GLU A 276 -11.34 45.45 -1.63
C GLU A 276 -12.04 46.72 -2.19
N ARG A 277 -13.24 46.56 -2.70
CA ARG A 277 -14.04 47.71 -3.12
C ARG A 277 -14.25 48.56 -1.88
N ALA A 278 -13.54 49.64 -1.78
CA ALA A 278 -13.86 50.68 -0.82
C ALA A 278 -15.38 50.90 -0.90
N ALA A 279 -16.08 50.61 0.19
CA ALA A 279 -17.53 50.61 0.29
C ALA A 279 -18.06 51.82 -0.47
N GLU A 280 -18.77 51.59 -1.59
CA GLU A 280 -19.50 52.65 -2.27
C GLU A 280 -20.32 53.37 -1.21
N PRO A 281 -20.15 54.71 -1.00
CA PRO A 281 -20.90 55.40 0.00
C PRO A 281 -22.37 55.19 -0.32
N SER A 282 -23.08 54.55 0.60
CA SER A 282 -24.52 54.28 0.55
C SER A 282 -25.20 55.55 0.10
N LYS A 283 -25.77 55.57 -1.11
CA LYS A 283 -26.58 56.66 -1.64
C LYS A 283 -27.63 57.00 -0.61
N PRO A 284 -27.68 58.22 -0.10
CA PRO A 284 -28.67 58.61 0.87
C PRO A 284 -30.07 58.41 0.29
N SER A 285 -30.87 57.56 0.90
CA SER A 285 -32.29 57.38 0.62
C SER A 285 -32.93 58.74 0.55
N ALA A 286 -33.39 59.17 -0.64
CA ALA A 286 -34.19 60.31 -0.80
C ALA A 286 -35.42 60.18 0.11
N MET A 287 -35.46 60.98 1.18
CA MET A 287 -36.60 61.18 2.02
C MET A 287 -37.73 61.79 1.17
N THR A 288 -38.69 60.99 0.78
CA THR A 288 -39.97 61.46 0.22
C THR A 288 -40.70 62.12 1.37
N SER A 289 -40.76 63.44 1.29
CA SER A 289 -41.69 64.24 2.09
C SER A 289 -43.07 64.17 1.44
N ASP A 290 -44.05 63.68 2.18
CA ASP A 290 -45.46 64.08 2.09
C ASP A 290 -45.96 64.38 3.49
#